data_4f3e37ed72b8bdcc6c7c4aab87756aae
#
_entry.id   4f3e37ed72b8bdcc6c7c4aab87756aae
#
_cell.length_a   1.000
_cell.length_b   1.000
_cell.length_c   1.000
_cell.angle_alpha   90.00
_cell.angle_beta   90.00
_cell.angle_gamma   90.00
#
_symmetry.space_group_name_H-M   'P 1'
#
loop_
_entity.id
_entity.type
_entity.pdbx_description
1 polymer ?
#
loop_
_entity_poly.entity_id
_entity_poly.type
_entity_poly.pdbx_seq_one_letter_code
_entity_poly.pdbx_strand_id
1 'polypeptide(L)'
;MKPTVEAVEELAHTDVGDCYQCGKCSAGCPVADRMDILPNQIVRLVQMGLVDKAMRKEAIWLCVSCQTCATRCPKSVNCTGVMDALRQLSIENAIEAPAIRRTVVFQKAFLNNIRRNGRLNELELVGVFKTMAFLKDISVPFLFKDSLLAPKMMRRHKFHLVGEKVRDRGVVDRIFARCLAERSEVEAVR
;
A
#
# COMPACT_ATOMS: atom_id res chain seq x y z
N MET A 1 -9.84 -0.87 -14.75
CA MET A 1 -9.50 -2.13 -15.47
C MET A 1 -10.29 -3.28 -14.87
N LYS A 2 -10.80 -4.25 -15.67
CA LYS A 2 -11.46 -5.43 -15.10
C LYS A 2 -10.44 -6.27 -14.31
N PRO A 3 -10.80 -6.81 -13.16
CA PRO A 3 -9.91 -7.62 -12.36
C PRO A 3 -9.80 -9.05 -12.92
N THR A 4 -8.97 -9.23 -13.94
CA THR A 4 -8.70 -10.53 -14.57
C THR A 4 -7.30 -11.02 -14.20
N VAL A 5 -7.02 -12.30 -14.48
CA VAL A 5 -5.69 -12.90 -14.25
C VAL A 5 -4.65 -12.19 -15.12
N GLU A 6 -4.99 -11.99 -16.40
CA GLU A 6 -4.12 -11.32 -17.37
C GLU A 6 -3.75 -9.90 -16.94
N ALA A 7 -4.72 -9.17 -16.35
CA ALA A 7 -4.47 -7.84 -15.83
C ALA A 7 -3.48 -7.86 -14.64
N VAL A 8 -3.56 -8.88 -13.78
CA VAL A 8 -2.60 -9.06 -12.67
C VAL A 8 -1.22 -9.42 -13.21
N GLU A 9 -1.13 -10.33 -14.19
CA GLU A 9 0.13 -10.78 -14.78
C GLU A 9 0.84 -9.65 -15.53
N GLU A 10 0.10 -8.84 -16.28
CA GLU A 10 0.61 -7.67 -16.98
C GLU A 10 1.21 -6.65 -15.99
N LEU A 11 0.47 -6.29 -14.93
CA LEU A 11 0.93 -5.35 -13.92
C LEU A 11 2.08 -5.89 -13.06
N ALA A 12 2.07 -7.19 -12.78
CA ALA A 12 3.10 -7.85 -11.98
C ALA A 12 4.35 -8.24 -12.79
N HIS A 13 4.28 -8.14 -14.13
CA HIS A 13 5.31 -8.61 -15.06
C HIS A 13 5.73 -10.05 -14.76
N THR A 14 4.77 -10.96 -14.59
CA THR A 14 5.03 -12.36 -14.25
C THR A 14 3.87 -13.25 -14.65
N ASP A 15 4.15 -14.47 -15.06
CA ASP A 15 3.16 -15.53 -15.26
C ASP A 15 2.91 -16.24 -13.93
N VAL A 16 1.67 -16.18 -13.42
CA VAL A 16 1.31 -16.88 -12.18
C VAL A 16 1.10 -18.37 -12.40
N GLY A 17 0.89 -18.81 -13.64
CA GLY A 17 0.74 -20.21 -14.04
C GLY A 17 1.96 -21.06 -13.70
N ASP A 18 3.16 -20.47 -13.73
CA ASP A 18 4.42 -21.14 -13.37
C ASP A 18 4.52 -21.55 -11.91
N CYS A 19 3.68 -21.01 -11.04
CA CYS A 19 3.72 -21.27 -9.61
C CYS A 19 3.17 -22.68 -9.29
N TYR A 20 4.04 -23.58 -8.84
CA TYR A 20 3.66 -24.94 -8.39
C TYR A 20 3.38 -25.04 -6.87
N GLN A 21 3.16 -23.91 -6.20
CA GLN A 21 2.73 -23.85 -4.80
C GLN A 21 3.70 -24.47 -3.78
N CYS A 22 5.01 -24.31 -3.98
CA CYS A 22 6.03 -24.86 -3.07
C CYS A 22 6.08 -24.20 -1.67
N GLY A 23 5.43 -23.07 -1.47
CA GLY A 23 5.34 -22.38 -0.17
C GLY A 23 6.59 -21.59 0.27
N LYS A 24 7.70 -21.57 -0.51
CA LYS A 24 8.92 -20.83 -0.11
C LYS A 24 8.71 -19.34 0.08
N CYS A 25 7.79 -18.74 -0.68
CA CYS A 25 7.42 -17.32 -0.54
C CYS A 25 6.75 -17.06 0.81
N SER A 26 5.91 -17.97 1.30
CA SER A 26 5.23 -17.86 2.58
C SER A 26 6.14 -18.14 3.76
N ALA A 27 6.97 -19.18 3.66
CA ALA A 27 7.93 -19.54 4.72
C ALA A 27 9.00 -18.45 4.97
N GLY A 28 9.26 -17.60 3.98
CA GLY A 28 10.23 -16.50 4.11
C GLY A 28 9.61 -15.14 4.35
N CYS A 29 8.29 -15.02 4.46
CA CYS A 29 7.62 -13.75 4.61
C CYS A 29 7.73 -13.22 6.06
N PRO A 30 8.29 -12.00 6.27
CA PRO A 30 8.48 -11.46 7.62
C PRO A 30 7.18 -11.08 8.34
N VAL A 31 6.07 -11.04 7.61
CA VAL A 31 4.75 -10.65 8.13
C VAL A 31 3.69 -11.74 7.95
N ALA A 32 4.10 -12.97 7.62
CA ALA A 32 3.20 -14.10 7.35
C ALA A 32 2.25 -14.40 8.52
N ASP A 33 2.74 -14.26 9.75
CA ASP A 33 1.99 -14.47 10.98
C ASP A 33 0.84 -13.49 11.23
N ARG A 34 0.84 -12.35 10.51
CA ARG A 34 -0.17 -11.30 10.61
C ARG A 34 -1.15 -11.30 9.44
N MET A 35 -0.88 -12.08 8.42
CA MET A 35 -1.72 -12.16 7.22
C MET A 35 -2.92 -13.07 7.45
N ASP A 36 -4.08 -12.68 6.91
CA ASP A 36 -5.29 -13.49 6.87
C ASP A 36 -5.14 -14.73 5.97
N ILE A 37 -4.36 -14.61 4.89
CA ILE A 37 -3.90 -15.73 4.06
C ILE A 37 -2.45 -15.52 3.63
N LEU A 38 -1.77 -16.61 3.36
CA LEU A 38 -0.33 -16.61 3.04
C LEU A 38 -0.05 -16.16 1.59
N PRO A 39 1.17 -15.64 1.29
CA PRO A 39 1.53 -15.20 -0.05
C PRO A 39 1.31 -16.24 -1.16
N ASN A 40 1.64 -17.52 -0.93
CA ASN A 40 1.37 -18.57 -1.92
C ASN A 40 -0.12 -18.77 -2.17
N GLN A 41 -0.96 -18.57 -1.15
CA GLN A 41 -2.41 -18.68 -1.28
C GLN A 41 -3.01 -17.52 -2.08
N ILE A 42 -2.44 -16.31 -1.97
CA ILE A 42 -2.80 -15.18 -2.85
C ILE A 42 -2.52 -15.55 -4.32
N VAL A 43 -1.32 -16.04 -4.62
CA VAL A 43 -0.97 -16.47 -5.99
C VAL A 43 -1.93 -17.57 -6.45
N ARG A 44 -2.30 -18.50 -5.57
CA ARG A 44 -3.27 -19.56 -5.89
C ARG A 44 -4.66 -19.02 -6.23
N LEU A 45 -5.14 -18.02 -5.50
CA LEU A 45 -6.42 -17.38 -5.82
C LEU A 45 -6.39 -16.75 -7.22
N VAL A 46 -5.28 -16.09 -7.59
CA VAL A 46 -5.12 -15.51 -8.93
C VAL A 46 -5.10 -16.63 -10.00
N GLN A 47 -4.32 -17.70 -9.81
CA GLN A 47 -4.30 -18.87 -10.72
C GLN A 47 -5.68 -19.46 -10.97
N MET A 48 -6.54 -19.43 -9.95
CA MET A 48 -7.92 -19.96 -10.04
C MET A 48 -8.90 -18.95 -10.65
N GLY A 49 -8.46 -17.78 -11.13
CA GLY A 49 -9.32 -16.71 -11.62
C GLY A 49 -10.13 -16.00 -10.55
N LEU A 50 -9.84 -16.25 -9.26
CA LEU A 50 -10.56 -15.65 -8.12
C LEU A 50 -9.94 -14.31 -7.70
N VAL A 51 -9.64 -13.44 -8.69
CA VAL A 51 -8.96 -12.16 -8.48
C VAL A 51 -9.75 -11.25 -7.53
N ASP A 52 -11.07 -11.20 -7.67
CA ASP A 52 -11.94 -10.43 -6.75
C ASP A 52 -11.80 -10.86 -5.29
N LYS A 53 -11.65 -12.16 -5.04
CA LYS A 53 -11.42 -12.67 -3.68
C LYS A 53 -10.03 -12.30 -3.18
N ALA A 54 -9.01 -12.35 -4.03
CA ALA A 54 -7.65 -11.96 -3.70
C ALA A 54 -7.56 -10.47 -3.33
N MET A 55 -8.23 -9.59 -4.10
CA MET A 55 -8.26 -8.15 -3.85
C MET A 55 -8.90 -7.75 -2.51
N ARG A 56 -9.80 -8.59 -1.97
CA ARG A 56 -10.46 -8.34 -0.67
C ARG A 56 -9.64 -8.82 0.53
N LYS A 57 -8.48 -9.44 0.31
CA LYS A 57 -7.65 -9.98 1.38
C LYS A 57 -6.79 -8.91 2.04
N GLU A 58 -6.66 -8.99 3.38
CA GLU A 58 -5.80 -8.07 4.14
C GLU A 58 -4.32 -8.28 3.83
N ALA A 59 -3.94 -9.52 3.49
CA ALA A 59 -2.58 -9.91 3.16
C ALA A 59 -1.92 -9.00 2.12
N ILE A 60 -2.65 -8.58 1.08
CA ILE A 60 -2.09 -7.69 0.05
C ILE A 60 -1.71 -6.33 0.62
N TRP A 61 -2.39 -5.85 1.67
CA TRP A 61 -2.14 -4.55 2.32
C TRP A 61 -1.11 -4.62 3.43
N LEU A 62 -0.94 -5.78 4.06
CA LEU A 62 0.08 -6.04 5.06
C LEU A 62 1.46 -6.31 4.45
N CYS A 63 1.51 -6.65 3.16
CA CYS A 63 2.76 -6.88 2.45
C CYS A 63 3.64 -5.61 2.47
N VAL A 64 4.86 -5.75 2.97
CA VAL A 64 5.84 -4.65 3.08
C VAL A 64 6.76 -4.53 1.84
N SER A 65 6.42 -5.20 0.75
CA SER A 65 7.14 -5.18 -0.53
C SER A 65 8.66 -5.44 -0.41
N CYS A 66 9.06 -6.31 0.54
CA CYS A 66 10.48 -6.60 0.86
C CYS A 66 11.20 -7.48 -0.16
N GLN A 67 10.53 -7.95 -1.23
CA GLN A 67 11.05 -8.77 -2.33
C GLN A 67 11.55 -10.17 -1.94
N THR A 68 11.54 -10.56 -0.66
CA THR A 68 12.05 -11.86 -0.18
C THR A 68 11.35 -13.03 -0.89
N CYS A 69 10.05 -12.93 -1.13
CA CYS A 69 9.26 -13.96 -1.79
C CYS A 69 9.65 -14.12 -3.28
N ALA A 70 9.89 -13.03 -3.99
CA ALA A 70 10.31 -13.05 -5.39
C ALA A 70 11.72 -13.64 -5.52
N THR A 71 12.67 -13.22 -4.67
CA THR A 71 14.05 -13.70 -4.67
C THR A 71 14.16 -15.21 -4.38
N ARG A 72 13.27 -15.73 -3.52
CA ARG A 72 13.27 -17.17 -3.14
C ARG A 72 12.48 -18.06 -4.09
N CYS A 73 11.79 -17.49 -5.07
CA CYS A 73 10.95 -18.26 -5.97
C CYS A 73 11.78 -19.07 -6.96
N PRO A 74 11.69 -20.42 -6.99
CA PRO A 74 12.46 -21.25 -7.92
C PRO A 74 11.94 -21.17 -9.36
N LYS A 75 10.75 -20.61 -9.55
CA LYS A 75 10.10 -20.37 -10.85
C LYS A 75 10.08 -18.89 -11.23
N SER A 76 10.83 -18.06 -10.51
CA SER A 76 10.92 -16.62 -10.76
C SER A 76 9.57 -15.88 -10.79
N VAL A 77 8.53 -16.43 -10.16
CA VAL A 77 7.25 -15.73 -10.02
C VAL A 77 7.41 -14.53 -9.11
N ASN A 78 7.09 -13.36 -9.61
CA ASN A 78 7.15 -12.10 -8.87
C ASN A 78 5.94 -11.95 -7.93
N CYS A 79 5.94 -12.69 -6.83
CA CYS A 79 4.85 -12.67 -5.85
C CYS A 79 4.63 -11.26 -5.25
N THR A 80 5.69 -10.46 -5.09
CA THR A 80 5.56 -9.06 -4.64
C THR A 80 4.83 -8.21 -5.67
N GLY A 81 5.17 -8.37 -6.96
CA GLY A 81 4.47 -7.70 -8.05
C GLY A 81 2.99 -8.07 -8.10
N VAL A 82 2.65 -9.34 -7.87
CA VAL A 82 1.25 -9.79 -7.77
C VAL A 82 0.52 -9.08 -6.63
N MET A 83 1.16 -8.90 -5.45
CA MET A 83 0.56 -8.15 -4.35
C MET A 83 0.33 -6.67 -4.71
N ASP A 84 1.28 -6.04 -5.40
CA ASP A 84 1.17 -4.63 -5.80
C ASP A 84 0.13 -4.46 -6.92
N ALA A 85 0.05 -5.36 -7.89
CA ALA A 85 -0.98 -5.39 -8.93
C ALA A 85 -2.40 -5.50 -8.32
N LEU A 86 -2.58 -6.41 -7.35
CA LEU A 86 -3.86 -6.56 -6.65
C LEU A 86 -4.25 -5.32 -5.85
N ARG A 87 -3.29 -4.62 -5.22
CA ARG A 87 -3.55 -3.33 -4.55
C ARG A 87 -4.02 -2.27 -5.54
N GLN A 88 -3.34 -2.15 -6.67
CA GLN A 88 -3.70 -1.18 -7.70
C GLN A 88 -5.11 -1.46 -8.22
N LEU A 89 -5.40 -2.69 -8.62
CA LEU A 89 -6.73 -3.10 -9.08
C LEU A 89 -7.81 -2.90 -8.01
N SER A 90 -7.49 -3.16 -6.73
CA SER A 90 -8.42 -2.94 -5.62
C SER A 90 -8.79 -1.46 -5.48
N ILE A 91 -7.81 -0.54 -5.61
CA ILE A 91 -8.04 0.90 -5.56
C ILE A 91 -8.87 1.37 -6.76
N GLU A 92 -8.53 0.92 -7.97
CA GLU A 92 -9.21 1.29 -9.22
C GLU A 92 -10.67 0.82 -9.24
N ASN A 93 -10.95 -0.36 -8.70
CA ASN A 93 -12.28 -0.94 -8.64
C ASN A 93 -13.06 -0.54 -7.36
N ALA A 94 -12.52 0.40 -6.56
CA ALA A 94 -13.13 0.89 -5.32
C ALA A 94 -13.56 -0.24 -4.37
N ILE A 95 -12.77 -1.31 -4.28
CA ILE A 95 -13.07 -2.44 -3.39
C ILE A 95 -12.79 -2.02 -1.95
N GLU A 96 -13.86 -1.79 -1.21
CA GLU A 96 -13.80 -1.35 0.17
C GLU A 96 -13.89 -2.53 1.15
N ALA A 97 -12.76 -2.90 1.75
CA ALA A 97 -12.76 -3.64 3.01
C ALA A 97 -12.41 -2.66 4.16
N PRO A 98 -12.99 -2.80 5.37
CA PRO A 98 -12.77 -1.86 6.48
C PRO A 98 -11.29 -1.65 6.83
N ALA A 99 -10.49 -2.73 6.84
CA ALA A 99 -9.05 -2.67 7.11
C ALA A 99 -8.28 -1.93 6.02
N ILE A 100 -8.71 -2.05 4.76
CA ILE A 100 -8.11 -1.40 3.60
C ILE A 100 -8.33 0.11 3.64
N ARG A 101 -9.52 0.55 4.06
CA ARG A 101 -9.92 1.96 4.09
C ARG A 101 -8.94 2.82 4.88
N ARG A 102 -8.52 2.39 6.06
CA ARG A 102 -7.56 3.14 6.90
C ARG A 102 -6.17 3.22 6.26
N THR A 103 -5.70 2.15 5.65
CA THR A 103 -4.40 2.12 4.95
C THR A 103 -4.41 3.07 3.74
N VAL A 104 -5.46 3.07 2.93
CA VAL A 104 -5.61 3.98 1.79
C VAL A 104 -5.69 5.44 2.25
N VAL A 105 -6.44 5.73 3.33
CA VAL A 105 -6.52 7.08 3.91
C VAL A 105 -5.13 7.54 4.38
N PHE A 106 -4.39 6.67 5.07
CA PHE A 106 -3.03 6.97 5.50
C PHE A 106 -2.10 7.26 4.32
N GLN A 107 -2.09 6.40 3.29
CA GLN A 107 -1.26 6.59 2.10
C GLN A 107 -1.58 7.91 1.39
N LYS A 108 -2.87 8.26 1.23
CA LYS A 108 -3.28 9.54 0.65
C LYS A 108 -2.84 10.73 1.50
N ALA A 109 -3.00 10.66 2.82
CA ALA A 109 -2.55 11.70 3.73
C ALA A 109 -1.02 11.88 3.67
N PHE A 110 -0.28 10.76 3.62
CA PHE A 110 1.18 10.74 3.51
C PHE A 110 1.67 11.38 2.21
N LEU A 111 1.15 10.97 1.07
CA LEU A 111 1.53 11.54 -0.23
C LEU A 111 1.16 13.03 -0.34
N ASN A 112 -0.02 13.42 0.14
CA ASN A 112 -0.42 14.83 0.16
C ASN A 112 0.47 15.69 1.06
N ASN A 113 0.91 15.14 2.20
CA ASN A 113 1.84 15.81 3.10
C ASN A 113 3.19 16.06 2.42
N ILE A 114 3.74 15.03 1.73
CA ILE A 114 4.99 15.19 0.96
C ILE A 114 4.81 16.20 -0.18
N ARG A 115 3.71 16.13 -0.92
CA ARG A 115 3.42 17.09 -2.01
C ARG A 115 3.37 18.53 -1.51
N ARG A 116 2.74 18.78 -0.35
CA ARG A 116 2.61 20.13 0.23
C ARG A 116 3.92 20.66 0.79
N ASN A 117 4.69 19.83 1.48
CA ASN A 117 5.86 20.26 2.24
C ASN A 117 7.19 19.94 1.54
N GLY A 118 7.15 19.08 0.49
CA GLY A 118 8.34 18.51 -0.14
C GLY A 118 9.06 17.46 0.72
N ARG A 119 8.75 17.40 2.01
CA ARG A 119 9.28 16.47 3.02
C ARG A 119 8.17 16.10 3.99
N LEU A 120 8.31 14.96 4.64
CA LEU A 120 7.35 14.52 5.64
C LEU A 120 7.32 15.48 6.84
N ASN A 121 6.13 15.98 7.14
CA ASN A 121 5.83 16.68 8.39
C ASN A 121 4.95 15.76 9.25
N GLU A 122 5.55 15.20 10.30
CA GLU A 122 4.92 14.15 11.11
C GLU A 122 3.68 14.66 11.84
N LEU A 123 3.71 15.90 12.36
CA LEU A 123 2.59 16.48 13.11
C LEU A 123 1.38 16.72 12.19
N GLU A 124 1.63 17.29 11.01
CA GLU A 124 0.58 17.49 10.02
C GLU A 124 0.02 16.14 9.54
N LEU A 125 0.89 15.15 9.27
CA LEU A 125 0.46 13.82 8.86
C LEU A 125 -0.46 13.18 9.90
N VAL A 126 -0.05 13.16 11.17
CA VAL A 126 -0.85 12.58 12.26
C VAL A 126 -2.18 13.32 12.42
N GLY A 127 -2.17 14.65 12.37
CA GLY A 127 -3.37 15.48 12.45
C GLY A 127 -4.35 15.18 11.31
N VAL A 128 -3.89 15.25 10.07
CA VAL A 128 -4.71 15.00 8.87
C VAL A 128 -5.22 13.56 8.85
N PHE A 129 -4.35 12.58 9.15
CA PHE A 129 -4.74 11.18 9.19
C PHE A 129 -5.83 10.90 10.24
N LYS A 130 -5.63 11.39 11.48
CA LYS A 130 -6.62 11.21 12.55
C LYS A 130 -7.95 11.88 12.22
N THR A 131 -7.93 13.10 11.66
CA THR A 131 -9.16 13.80 11.26
C THR A 131 -9.89 13.08 10.13
N MET A 132 -9.17 12.66 9.09
CA MET A 132 -9.76 11.91 7.97
C MET A 132 -10.30 10.53 8.38
N ALA A 133 -9.56 9.83 9.25
CA ALA A 133 -10.00 8.54 9.77
C ALA A 133 -11.23 8.68 10.67
N PHE A 134 -11.27 9.73 11.50
CA PHE A 134 -12.42 10.03 12.36
C PHE A 134 -13.68 10.34 11.53
N LEU A 135 -13.56 11.19 10.51
CA LEU A 135 -14.69 11.54 9.64
C LEU A 135 -15.26 10.33 8.88
N LYS A 136 -14.44 9.32 8.61
CA LYS A 136 -14.87 8.09 7.91
C LYS A 136 -15.42 7.00 8.84
N ASP A 137 -14.82 6.81 10.01
CA ASP A 137 -15.14 5.69 10.90
C ASP A 137 -15.80 6.10 12.22
N ILE A 138 -15.90 7.41 12.54
CA ILE A 138 -16.49 8.01 13.77
C ILE A 138 -16.07 7.25 15.05
N SER A 139 -14.81 6.81 15.15
CA SER A 139 -14.32 6.09 16.32
C SER A 139 -13.54 7.03 17.26
N VAL A 140 -14.21 7.56 18.28
CA VAL A 140 -13.61 8.43 19.31
C VAL A 140 -12.38 7.81 19.99
N PRO A 141 -12.35 6.49 20.33
CA PRO A 141 -11.18 5.88 20.93
C PRO A 141 -9.91 5.96 20.03
N PHE A 142 -10.08 6.00 18.72
CA PHE A 142 -8.96 6.12 17.77
C PHE A 142 -8.27 7.49 17.83
N LEU A 143 -9.03 8.57 18.07
CA LEU A 143 -8.48 9.94 18.23
C LEU A 143 -7.50 10.02 19.40
N PHE A 144 -7.85 9.39 20.53
CA PHE A 144 -7.06 9.43 21.77
C PHE A 144 -6.03 8.30 21.87
N LYS A 145 -6.11 7.31 20.98
CA LYS A 145 -5.11 6.25 20.92
C LYS A 145 -3.74 6.88 20.65
N ASP A 146 -2.76 6.50 21.45
CA ASP A 146 -1.37 6.97 21.37
C ASP A 146 -1.14 8.44 21.80
N SER A 147 -2.15 9.17 22.29
CA SER A 147 -1.97 10.55 22.78
C SER A 147 -0.94 10.64 23.92
N LEU A 148 -0.82 9.60 24.76
CA LEU A 148 0.17 9.49 25.82
C LEU A 148 1.63 9.29 25.30
N LEU A 149 1.79 8.93 24.03
CA LEU A 149 3.12 8.84 23.41
C LEU A 149 3.67 10.22 23.03
N ALA A 150 2.80 11.17 22.70
CA ALA A 150 3.20 12.51 22.26
C ALA A 150 4.13 13.21 23.27
N PRO A 151 3.83 13.29 24.60
CA PRO A 151 4.72 13.91 25.57
C PRO A 151 6.08 13.19 25.67
N LYS A 152 6.10 11.85 25.57
CA LYS A 152 7.33 11.07 25.61
C LYS A 152 8.23 11.34 24.39
N MET A 153 7.63 11.52 23.23
CA MET A 153 8.34 11.82 21.99
C MET A 153 8.86 13.26 21.97
N MET A 154 8.06 14.23 22.48
CA MET A 154 8.50 15.62 22.66
C MET A 154 9.71 15.71 23.59
N ARG A 155 9.70 15.01 24.73
CA ARG A 155 10.82 14.99 25.69
C ARG A 155 12.11 14.38 25.10
N ARG A 156 11.98 13.57 24.06
CA ARG A 156 13.12 12.95 23.34
C ARG A 156 13.53 13.73 22.09
N HIS A 157 13.03 14.96 21.91
CA HIS A 157 13.29 15.78 20.72
C HIS A 157 13.02 15.06 19.38
N LYS A 158 12.04 14.13 19.37
CA LYS A 158 11.66 13.38 18.18
C LYS A 158 10.59 14.09 17.34
N PHE A 159 9.98 15.15 17.88
CA PHE A 159 9.02 16.01 17.17
C PHE A 159 9.63 17.38 16.92
N HIS A 160 9.70 17.76 15.67
CA HIS A 160 9.95 19.15 15.28
C HIS A 160 8.60 19.85 15.08
N LEU A 161 8.31 20.85 15.92
CA LEU A 161 7.05 21.63 15.83
C LEU A 161 6.97 22.42 14.52
N VAL A 162 8.11 22.78 13.95
CA VAL A 162 8.21 23.44 12.65
C VAL A 162 8.86 22.45 11.69
N GLY A 163 8.07 21.89 10.76
CA GLY A 163 8.58 20.98 9.74
C GLY A 163 9.58 21.70 8.83
N GLU A 164 10.74 21.08 8.62
CA GLU A 164 11.69 21.56 7.60
C GLU A 164 11.03 21.47 6.22
N LYS A 165 10.99 22.58 5.50
CA LYS A 165 10.49 22.63 4.12
C LYS A 165 11.66 22.46 3.15
N VAL A 166 11.42 21.74 2.07
CA VAL A 166 12.41 21.64 0.97
C VAL A 166 12.57 23.00 0.31
N ARG A 167 13.80 23.35 -0.05
CA ARG A 167 14.13 24.66 -0.67
C ARG A 167 13.38 24.90 -1.99
N ASP A 168 13.26 23.85 -2.81
CA ASP A 168 12.53 23.93 -4.09
C ASP A 168 11.35 22.96 -4.11
N ARG A 169 10.18 23.47 -3.72
CA ARG A 169 8.90 22.73 -3.77
C ARG A 169 8.43 22.47 -5.20
N GLY A 170 8.85 23.32 -6.15
CA GLY A 170 8.48 23.20 -7.55
C GLY A 170 9.00 21.90 -8.19
N VAL A 171 10.14 21.38 -7.73
CA VAL A 171 10.64 20.06 -8.17
C VAL A 171 9.68 18.95 -7.78
N VAL A 172 9.21 18.97 -6.54
CA VAL A 172 8.28 17.95 -6.02
C VAL A 172 6.95 18.00 -6.77
N ASP A 173 6.40 19.19 -6.99
CA ASP A 173 5.16 19.35 -7.75
C ASP A 173 5.31 18.87 -9.20
N ARG A 174 6.46 19.13 -9.86
CA ARG A 174 6.73 18.59 -11.21
C ARG A 174 6.81 17.06 -11.24
N ILE A 175 7.42 16.44 -10.22
CA ILE A 175 7.48 14.98 -10.11
C ILE A 175 6.06 14.42 -10.00
N PHE A 176 5.24 14.95 -9.08
CA PHE A 176 3.85 14.53 -8.93
C PHE A 176 3.03 14.73 -10.19
N ALA A 177 3.18 15.88 -10.87
CA ALA A 177 2.48 16.17 -12.12
C ALA A 177 2.84 15.16 -13.21
N ARG A 178 4.13 14.81 -13.34
CA ARG A 178 4.60 13.83 -14.33
C ARG A 178 4.04 12.43 -14.03
N CYS A 179 4.14 11.95 -12.79
CA CYS A 179 3.59 10.65 -12.41
C CYS A 179 2.07 10.55 -12.64
N LEU A 180 1.33 11.64 -12.42
CA LEU A 180 -0.12 11.67 -12.67
C LEU A 180 -0.43 11.71 -14.17
N ALA A 181 0.36 12.42 -14.98
CA ALA A 181 0.20 12.47 -16.43
C ALA A 181 0.49 11.11 -17.07
N GLU A 182 1.60 10.45 -16.71
CA GLU A 182 1.94 9.09 -17.18
C GLU A 182 0.82 8.09 -16.84
N ARG A 183 0.24 8.20 -15.64
CA ARG A 183 -0.89 7.35 -15.25
C ARG A 183 -2.12 7.58 -16.12
N SER A 184 -2.48 8.84 -16.42
CA SER A 184 -3.61 9.17 -17.27
C SER A 184 -3.42 8.74 -18.72
N GLU A 185 -2.20 8.80 -19.23
CA GLU A 185 -1.86 8.30 -20.57
C GLU A 185 -2.00 6.77 -20.66
N VAL A 186 -1.51 6.05 -19.65
CA VAL A 186 -1.67 4.58 -19.58
C VAL A 186 -3.14 4.19 -19.45
N GLU A 187 -3.96 4.96 -18.71
CA GLU A 187 -5.41 4.73 -18.60
C GLU A 187 -6.15 5.05 -19.91
N ALA A 188 -5.66 5.99 -20.73
CA ALA A 188 -6.27 6.39 -21.99
C ALA A 188 -5.96 5.42 -23.17
N VAL A 189 -4.82 4.71 -23.11
CA VAL A 189 -4.39 3.74 -24.14
C VAL A 189 -5.00 2.34 -23.90
N ARG A 190 -5.62 2.10 -22.75
CA ARG A 190 -6.28 0.84 -22.37
C ARG A 190 -7.81 0.93 -22.49
#